data_539bd2c196f3af199894d576d6f269e3
#
_entry.id   539bd2c196f3af199894d576d6f269e3
#
_cell.length_a   1.000
_cell.length_b   1.000
_cell.length_c   1.000
_cell.angle_alpha   90.00
_cell.angle_beta   90.00
_cell.angle_gamma   90.00
#
_symmetry.space_group_name_H-M   'P 1'
#
loop_
_entity.id
_entity.type
_entity.pdbx_description
1 polymer ?
#
loop_
_entity_poly.entity_id
_entity_poly.type
_entity_poly.pdbx_seq_one_letter_code
_entity_poly.pdbx_strand_id
1 'polypeptide(L)'
;FSALGAGKTKMIPPVTLNGVHFTSQGYRKVASVMMEVMGFENKVDVSNSEREKLRQIILKKNRLFFNRWRPQNETYLHGFRKHEQGNNAKEIPMFDPLIKEKEGEIHNLAHSFGKDK
;
A
#
# COMPACT_ATOMS: atom_id res chain seq x y z
N PHE A 1 22.47 37.78 34.67
CA PHE A 1 21.72 37.48 33.45
C PHE A 1 21.65 35.97 33.29
N SER A 2 20.49 35.38 33.67
CA SER A 2 20.24 33.95 33.56
C SER A 2 19.98 33.57 32.11
N ALA A 3 20.76 32.61 31.58
CA ALA A 3 20.52 32.02 30.27
C ALA A 3 19.24 31.18 30.35
N LEU A 4 18.19 31.64 29.70
CA LEU A 4 16.98 30.87 29.45
C LEU A 4 17.36 29.68 28.52
N GLY A 5 17.28 28.48 29.05
CA GLY A 5 17.50 27.26 28.32
C GLY A 5 16.60 27.19 27.10
N ALA A 6 17.18 27.16 25.91
CA ALA A 6 16.49 26.90 24.66
C ALA A 6 15.92 25.49 24.70
N GLY A 7 14.67 25.37 25.13
CA GLY A 7 13.92 24.12 25.00
C GLY A 7 13.92 23.70 23.52
N LYS A 8 14.52 22.54 23.23
CA LYS A 8 14.45 21.94 21.89
C LYS A 8 12.99 21.68 21.57
N THR A 9 12.36 22.60 20.87
CA THR A 9 11.02 22.37 20.32
C THR A 9 11.13 21.20 19.37
N LYS A 10 10.57 20.05 19.76
CA LYS A 10 10.56 18.84 18.94
C LYS A 10 9.75 19.16 17.69
N MET A 11 10.40 19.40 16.58
CA MET A 11 9.73 19.67 15.31
C MET A 11 8.85 18.48 14.99
N ILE A 12 7.54 18.68 14.97
CA ILE A 12 6.58 17.68 14.53
C ILE A 12 6.72 17.61 13.00
N PRO A 13 7.09 16.46 12.43
CA PRO A 13 7.24 16.35 11.00
C PRO A 13 5.92 16.65 10.30
N PRO A 14 5.95 17.35 9.16
CA PRO A 14 4.75 17.74 8.45
C PRO A 14 3.96 16.50 7.99
N VAL A 15 2.64 16.56 8.10
CA VAL A 15 1.76 15.48 7.65
C VAL A 15 1.52 15.49 6.14
N THR A 16 1.79 16.61 5.48
CA THR A 16 1.68 16.78 4.03
C THR A 16 2.98 17.29 3.43
N LEU A 17 3.24 16.98 2.16
CA LEU A 17 4.38 17.48 1.40
C LEU A 17 4.15 18.91 0.89
N ASN A 18 2.93 19.19 0.43
CA ASN A 18 2.57 20.42 -0.26
C ASN A 18 1.13 20.88 0.06
N GLY A 19 0.59 20.49 1.20
CA GLY A 19 -0.79 20.78 1.58
C GLY A 19 -1.85 19.87 0.97
N VAL A 20 -1.49 19.07 -0.04
CA VAL A 20 -2.41 18.15 -0.76
C VAL A 20 -2.00 16.69 -0.60
N HIS A 21 -0.72 16.38 -0.80
CA HIS A 21 -0.21 15.02 -0.74
C HIS A 21 0.34 14.70 0.64
N PHE A 22 -0.14 13.64 1.24
CA PHE A 22 0.34 13.21 2.55
C PHE A 22 1.77 12.65 2.49
N THR A 23 2.54 12.91 3.53
CA THR A 23 3.78 12.17 3.82
C THR A 23 3.42 10.73 4.25
N SER A 24 4.40 9.81 4.28
CA SER A 24 4.16 8.46 4.82
C SER A 24 3.60 8.48 6.24
N GLN A 25 4.02 9.45 7.06
CA GLN A 25 3.49 9.64 8.40
C GLN A 25 2.08 10.24 8.39
N GLY A 26 1.80 11.14 7.45
CA GLY A 26 0.47 11.66 7.20
C GLY A 26 -0.52 10.57 6.83
N TYR A 27 -0.16 9.69 5.90
CA TYR A 27 -0.99 8.52 5.54
C TYR A 27 -1.28 7.60 6.73
N ARG A 28 -0.30 7.35 7.61
CA ARG A 28 -0.53 6.55 8.83
C ARG A 28 -1.55 7.20 9.76
N LYS A 29 -1.45 8.53 9.96
CA LYS A 29 -2.43 9.26 10.79
C LYS A 29 -3.83 9.22 10.20
N VAL A 30 -3.95 9.47 8.88
CA VAL A 30 -5.23 9.40 8.19
C VAL A 30 -5.83 8.01 8.29
N ALA A 31 -5.04 6.96 8.07
CA ALA A 31 -5.52 5.58 8.19
C ALA A 31 -6.04 5.28 9.61
N SER A 32 -5.35 5.75 10.66
CA SER A 32 -5.81 5.56 12.04
C SER A 32 -7.15 6.26 12.30
N VAL A 33 -7.29 7.51 11.83
CA VAL A 33 -8.56 8.26 11.97
C VAL A 33 -9.68 7.61 11.19
N MET A 34 -9.40 7.14 9.96
CA MET A 34 -10.39 6.42 9.15
C MET A 34 -10.87 5.14 9.84
N MET A 35 -9.95 4.36 10.41
CA MET A 35 -10.30 3.15 11.15
C MET A 35 -11.23 3.45 12.33
N GLU A 36 -10.93 4.49 13.10
CA GLU A 36 -11.74 4.94 14.23
C GLU A 36 -13.14 5.39 13.76
N VAL A 37 -13.21 6.28 12.77
CA VAL A 37 -14.48 6.79 12.23
C VAL A 37 -15.35 5.69 11.63
N MET A 38 -14.74 4.68 11.01
CA MET A 38 -15.44 3.52 10.44
C MET A 38 -15.81 2.47 11.49
N GLY A 39 -15.50 2.67 12.76
CA GLY A 39 -15.83 1.75 13.85
C GLY A 39 -15.02 0.45 13.83
N PHE A 40 -13.87 0.42 13.15
CA PHE A 40 -12.98 -0.74 13.21
C PHE A 40 -12.18 -0.71 14.51
N GLU A 41 -12.46 -1.65 15.38
CA GLU A 41 -11.66 -1.83 16.59
C GLU A 41 -10.37 -2.59 16.29
N ASN A 42 -9.26 -2.14 16.88
CA ASN A 42 -7.99 -2.86 16.85
C ASN A 42 -8.09 -4.05 17.84
N LYS A 43 -8.60 -5.20 17.39
CA LYS A 43 -8.80 -6.39 18.22
C LYS A 43 -7.53 -7.22 18.41
N VAL A 44 -6.50 -6.96 17.62
CA VAL A 44 -5.26 -7.74 17.61
C VAL A 44 -4.07 -6.80 17.75
N ASP A 45 -3.25 -7.05 18.78
CA ASP A 45 -1.98 -6.37 18.91
C ASP A 45 -0.96 -6.99 17.97
N VAL A 46 -0.66 -6.28 16.90
CA VAL A 46 0.29 -6.69 15.85
C VAL A 46 1.54 -5.84 15.97
N SER A 47 2.69 -6.48 16.04
CA SER A 47 3.98 -5.77 16.08
C SER A 47 4.21 -4.91 14.83
N ASN A 48 5.01 -3.85 14.96
CA ASN A 48 5.37 -3.01 13.82
C ASN A 48 6.08 -3.80 12.71
N SER A 49 6.85 -4.83 13.07
CA SER A 49 7.54 -5.72 12.14
C SER A 49 6.56 -6.54 11.30
N GLU A 50 5.53 -7.10 11.93
CA GLU A 50 4.50 -7.89 11.26
C GLU A 50 3.63 -7.01 10.35
N ARG A 51 3.25 -5.83 10.83
CA ARG A 51 2.54 -4.82 10.00
C ARG A 51 3.35 -4.44 8.76
N GLU A 52 4.67 -4.26 8.92
CA GLU A 52 5.54 -3.91 7.80
C GLU A 52 5.66 -5.08 6.81
N LYS A 53 5.79 -6.33 7.28
CA LYS A 53 5.76 -7.51 6.39
C LYS A 53 4.48 -7.57 5.57
N LEU A 54 3.32 -7.41 6.22
CA LEU A 54 2.02 -7.40 5.53
C LEU A 54 1.95 -6.26 4.51
N ARG A 55 2.37 -5.06 4.89
CA ARG A 55 2.41 -3.90 3.99
C ARG A 55 3.25 -4.17 2.75
N GLN A 56 4.41 -4.81 2.89
CA GLN A 56 5.30 -5.14 1.77
C GLN A 56 4.65 -6.12 0.80
N ILE A 57 3.93 -7.13 1.28
CA ILE A 57 3.22 -8.07 0.42
C ILE A 57 2.09 -7.36 -0.33
N ILE A 58 1.32 -6.50 0.35
CA ILE A 58 0.27 -5.68 -0.26
C ILE A 58 0.85 -4.79 -1.37
N LEU A 59 1.98 -4.13 -1.14
CA LEU A 59 2.62 -3.30 -2.15
C LEU A 59 3.06 -4.12 -3.38
N LYS A 60 3.62 -5.32 -3.18
CA LYS A 60 3.97 -6.24 -4.26
C LYS A 60 2.73 -6.64 -5.06
N LYS A 61 1.64 -7.02 -4.39
CA LYS A 61 0.36 -7.31 -5.04
C LYS A 61 -0.14 -6.12 -5.85
N ASN A 62 -0.17 -4.93 -5.25
CA ASN A 62 -0.65 -3.73 -5.92
C ASN A 62 0.18 -3.38 -7.16
N ARG A 63 1.48 -3.66 -7.15
CA ARG A 63 2.34 -3.49 -8.33
C ARG A 63 1.96 -4.45 -9.45
N LEU A 64 1.71 -5.72 -9.15
CA LEU A 64 1.24 -6.71 -10.12
C LEU A 64 -0.12 -6.31 -10.68
N PHE A 65 -1.04 -5.90 -9.80
CA PHE A 65 -2.37 -5.43 -10.18
C PHE A 65 -2.30 -4.20 -11.09
N PHE A 66 -1.46 -3.23 -10.77
CA PHE A 66 -1.22 -2.07 -11.61
C PHE A 66 -0.73 -2.48 -13.01
N ASN A 67 0.24 -3.37 -13.08
CA ASN A 67 0.78 -3.85 -14.36
C ASN A 67 -0.26 -4.64 -15.16
N ARG A 68 -1.15 -5.38 -14.51
CA ARG A 68 -2.29 -6.09 -15.11
C ARG A 68 -3.24 -5.12 -15.81
N TRP A 69 -3.51 -3.97 -15.20
CA TRP A 69 -4.54 -3.04 -15.66
C TRP A 69 -4.01 -1.85 -16.46
N ARG A 70 -2.72 -1.59 -16.40
CA ARG A 70 -2.11 -0.46 -17.10
C ARG A 70 -2.29 -0.49 -18.63
N PRO A 71 -2.07 -1.61 -19.34
CA PRO A 71 -2.24 -1.66 -20.78
C PRO A 71 -3.71 -1.91 -21.14
N GLN A 72 -4.52 -0.84 -21.26
CA GLN A 72 -5.96 -0.92 -21.51
C GLN A 72 -6.38 -0.28 -22.83
N ASN A 73 -5.45 0.07 -23.71
CA ASN A 73 -5.78 0.69 -24.99
C ASN A 73 -6.07 -0.40 -26.04
N GLU A 74 -7.35 -0.60 -26.36
CA GLU A 74 -7.83 -1.58 -27.34
C GLU A 74 -7.18 -1.46 -28.72
N THR A 75 -6.90 -0.24 -29.17
CA THR A 75 -6.24 0.00 -30.45
C THR A 75 -4.86 -0.66 -30.54
N TYR A 76 -4.11 -0.60 -29.45
CA TYR A 76 -2.76 -1.18 -29.39
C TYR A 76 -2.76 -2.66 -29.01
N LEU A 77 -3.73 -3.10 -28.22
CA LEU A 77 -3.78 -4.49 -27.77
C LEU A 77 -4.39 -5.42 -28.83
N HIS A 78 -5.51 -5.02 -29.43
CA HIS A 78 -6.34 -5.87 -30.26
C HIS A 78 -6.69 -5.26 -31.62
N GLY A 79 -6.61 -3.92 -31.76
CA GLY A 79 -6.98 -3.19 -32.95
C GLY A 79 -5.90 -3.14 -34.03
N PHE A 80 -5.99 -2.13 -34.91
CA PHE A 80 -5.11 -2.01 -36.10
C PHE A 80 -3.63 -1.74 -35.75
N ARG A 81 -3.33 -1.24 -34.55
CA ARG A 81 -1.96 -1.03 -34.04
C ARG A 81 -1.43 -2.17 -33.16
N LYS A 82 -2.08 -3.33 -33.16
CA LYS A 82 -1.65 -4.50 -32.36
C LYS A 82 -0.22 -4.98 -32.62
N HIS A 83 0.34 -4.66 -33.79
CA HIS A 83 1.73 -4.97 -34.13
C HIS A 83 2.75 -4.23 -33.24
N GLU A 84 2.35 -3.13 -32.60
CA GLU A 84 3.22 -2.36 -31.72
C GLU A 84 3.25 -2.93 -30.27
N GLN A 85 2.10 -3.34 -29.74
CA GLN A 85 1.95 -3.78 -28.36
C GLN A 85 1.11 -5.06 -28.18
N GLY A 86 0.78 -5.76 -29.25
CA GLY A 86 -0.10 -6.94 -29.20
C GLY A 86 0.45 -8.10 -28.35
N ASN A 87 1.75 -8.17 -28.11
CA ASN A 87 2.33 -9.13 -27.18
C ASN A 87 1.84 -8.90 -25.72
N ASN A 88 1.62 -7.65 -25.33
CA ASN A 88 1.10 -7.31 -24.02
C ASN A 88 -0.28 -7.92 -23.76
N ALA A 89 -1.11 -8.03 -24.81
CA ALA A 89 -2.44 -8.65 -24.71
C ALA A 89 -2.37 -10.10 -24.21
N LYS A 90 -1.33 -10.85 -24.60
CA LYS A 90 -1.10 -12.23 -24.14
C LYS A 90 -0.53 -12.28 -22.71
N GLU A 91 0.25 -11.27 -22.33
CA GLU A 91 0.92 -11.20 -21.03
C GLU A 91 -0.02 -10.73 -19.92
N ILE A 92 -1.02 -9.88 -20.25
CA ILE A 92 -1.97 -9.32 -19.28
C ILE A 92 -2.59 -10.40 -18.38
N PRO A 93 -3.19 -11.49 -18.86
CA PRO A 93 -3.79 -12.52 -18.01
C PRO A 93 -2.76 -13.32 -17.20
N MET A 94 -1.47 -13.26 -17.52
CA MET A 94 -0.42 -13.95 -16.77
C MET A 94 -0.19 -13.32 -15.38
N PHE A 95 -0.62 -12.09 -15.18
CA PHE A 95 -0.59 -11.45 -13.87
C PHE A 95 -1.64 -12.01 -12.89
N ASP A 96 -2.75 -12.54 -13.39
CA ASP A 96 -3.86 -12.99 -12.55
C ASP A 96 -3.45 -14.08 -11.54
N PRO A 97 -2.73 -15.16 -11.92
CA PRO A 97 -2.25 -16.13 -10.94
C PRO A 97 -1.24 -15.55 -9.95
N LEU A 98 -0.38 -14.61 -10.37
CA LEU A 98 0.59 -13.96 -9.48
C LEU A 98 -0.10 -13.06 -8.45
N ILE A 99 -1.15 -12.36 -8.86
CA ILE A 99 -1.98 -11.55 -7.95
C ILE A 99 -2.67 -12.45 -6.94
N LYS A 100 -3.27 -13.55 -7.40
CA LYS A 100 -3.94 -14.54 -6.54
C LYS A 100 -2.99 -15.17 -5.53
N GLU A 101 -1.76 -15.47 -5.91
CA GLU A 101 -0.73 -15.96 -4.99
C GLU A 101 -0.47 -14.96 -3.87
N LYS A 102 -0.29 -13.67 -4.20
CA LYS A 102 -0.08 -12.61 -3.20
C LYS A 102 -1.29 -12.37 -2.32
N GLU A 103 -2.51 -12.52 -2.84
CA GLU A 103 -3.73 -12.49 -2.01
C GLU A 103 -3.73 -13.62 -0.98
N GLY A 104 -3.32 -14.83 -1.37
CA GLY A 104 -3.14 -15.95 -0.44
C GLY A 104 -2.10 -15.67 0.64
N GLU A 105 -0.94 -15.11 0.28
CA GLU A 105 0.10 -14.71 1.24
C GLU A 105 -0.42 -13.66 2.25
N ILE A 106 -1.15 -12.64 1.76
CA ILE A 106 -1.75 -11.59 2.60
C ILE A 106 -2.74 -12.20 3.58
N HIS A 107 -3.64 -13.06 3.08
CA HIS A 107 -4.65 -13.72 3.89
C HIS A 107 -4.01 -14.59 4.99
N ASN A 108 -3.07 -15.45 4.62
CA ASN A 108 -2.39 -16.32 5.56
C ASN A 108 -1.63 -15.56 6.64
N LEU A 109 -0.89 -14.51 6.26
CA LEU A 109 -0.16 -13.69 7.21
C LEU A 109 -1.11 -12.92 8.13
N ALA A 110 -2.17 -12.32 7.60
CA ALA A 110 -3.17 -11.61 8.41
C ALA A 110 -3.87 -12.55 9.41
N HIS A 111 -4.15 -13.80 9.01
CA HIS A 111 -4.77 -14.81 9.89
C HIS A 111 -3.81 -15.39 10.94
N SER A 112 -2.51 -15.25 10.76
CA SER A 112 -1.53 -15.66 11.79
C SER A 112 -1.46 -14.67 12.95
N PHE A 113 -1.85 -13.44 12.73
CA PHE A 113 -1.83 -12.42 13.78
C PHE A 113 -2.78 -12.79 14.91
N GLY A 114 -2.25 -12.86 16.13
CA GLY A 114 -3.04 -13.15 17.33
C GLY A 114 -3.30 -14.64 17.63
N LYS A 115 -2.73 -15.58 16.85
CA LYS A 115 -2.83 -17.00 17.16
C LYS A 115 -1.81 -17.51 18.20
N ASP A 116 -0.76 -16.74 18.43
CA ASP A 116 0.35 -17.09 19.34
C ASP A 116 0.21 -16.43 20.72
N LYS A 117 -1.03 -16.08 21.15
CA LYS A 117 -1.30 -15.53 22.48
C LYS A 117 -2.30 -16.35 23.24
#